data_ebf250185d24e8e5890a8b29a3365ee8
#
_entry.id   ebf250185d24e8e5890a8b29a3365ee8
#
_cell.length_a   1.000
_cell.length_b   1.000
_cell.length_c   1.000
_cell.angle_alpha   90.00
_cell.angle_beta   90.00
_cell.angle_gamma   90.00
#
_symmetry.space_group_name_H-M   'P 1'
#
loop_
_entity.id
_entity.type
_entity.pdbx_description
1 polymer ?
#
loop_
_entity_poly.entity_id
_entity_poly.type
_entity_poly.pdbx_seq_one_letter_code
_entity_poly.pdbx_strand_id
1 'polypeptide(L)'
;MKIIVIGSGIVGASAAYHLAKSGIEVVLIDHQHEGKATAAGAGIVCPWDSDKGDEWYRIANAGAVYYPTLISELQNIGEEDVGYKRVGALYVSKDSFALDKKKQLLEMRRNETPEVGDISKLTNAEARELFPLLHEELETIYVSGAARVDGRLLQGALERSAEEYGVTKVDGKANLLYENGEIIGADVQGDRIYADAIIIAAGAWTSEILRPLGVEINIEPQRGQIVHIKMPHEDTSTWPIVYPETSHYLLAFDDARVVAGATRETGSGFDYRLTAGGIHEVLAEALNVAPGLAKGEIYEVRIGFRPMGPNDLPVFGKVEPFPNVVLATGLGASGLTMGPYVGKLAAMIANNEPIEINIDPYHPSRVMKV
;
A
#
# COMPACT_ATOMS: atom_id res chain seq x y z
N MET A 1 -21.91 -16.74 -10.83
CA MET A 1 -21.87 -15.61 -9.87
C MET A 1 -21.15 -14.45 -10.53
N LYS A 2 -21.69 -13.26 -10.37
CA LYS A 2 -21.13 -12.02 -10.90
C LYS A 2 -20.81 -11.08 -9.73
N ILE A 3 -19.61 -10.53 -9.69
CA ILE A 3 -19.16 -9.63 -8.63
C ILE A 3 -18.72 -8.29 -9.22
N ILE A 4 -19.16 -7.19 -8.61
CA ILE A 4 -18.66 -5.85 -8.91
C ILE A 4 -17.56 -5.52 -7.91
N VAL A 5 -16.43 -4.99 -8.41
CA VAL A 5 -15.36 -4.39 -7.61
C VAL A 5 -15.35 -2.90 -7.87
N ILE A 6 -15.53 -2.07 -6.82
CA ILE A 6 -15.54 -0.61 -6.93
C ILE A 6 -14.22 -0.06 -6.38
N GLY A 7 -13.47 0.60 -7.27
CA GLY A 7 -12.12 1.12 -7.01
C GLY A 7 -11.03 0.19 -7.51
N SER A 8 -10.17 0.70 -8.38
CA SER A 8 -9.05 -0.02 -8.99
C SER A 8 -7.70 0.39 -8.37
N GLY A 9 -7.68 0.73 -7.08
CA GLY A 9 -6.44 0.81 -6.32
C GLY A 9 -5.84 -0.58 -6.08
N ILE A 10 -4.69 -0.67 -5.40
CA ILE A 10 -3.98 -1.94 -5.21
C ILE A 10 -4.85 -3.06 -4.60
N VAL A 11 -5.80 -2.72 -3.73
CA VAL A 11 -6.73 -3.67 -3.11
C VAL A 11 -7.75 -4.17 -4.13
N GLY A 12 -8.41 -3.24 -4.85
CA GLY A 12 -9.45 -3.61 -5.82
C GLY A 12 -8.90 -4.32 -7.06
N ALA A 13 -7.75 -3.88 -7.57
CA ALA A 13 -7.06 -4.55 -8.67
C ALA A 13 -6.68 -5.99 -8.28
N SER A 14 -6.15 -6.20 -7.07
CA SER A 14 -5.85 -7.53 -6.54
C SER A 14 -7.13 -8.37 -6.35
N ALA A 15 -8.21 -7.79 -5.82
CA ALA A 15 -9.47 -8.51 -5.66
C ALA A 15 -10.05 -8.96 -7.01
N ALA A 16 -10.07 -8.07 -8.00
CA ALA A 16 -10.54 -8.38 -9.36
C ALA A 16 -9.71 -9.49 -10.01
N TYR A 17 -8.38 -9.42 -9.88
CA TYR A 17 -7.47 -10.46 -10.37
C TYR A 17 -7.78 -11.84 -9.75
N HIS A 18 -7.90 -11.93 -8.44
CA HIS A 18 -8.13 -13.21 -7.76
C HIS A 18 -9.49 -13.82 -8.06
N LEU A 19 -10.54 -12.98 -8.11
CA LEU A 19 -11.88 -13.43 -8.50
C LEU A 19 -11.91 -13.97 -9.92
N ALA A 20 -11.37 -13.20 -10.87
CA ALA A 20 -11.37 -13.60 -12.29
C ALA A 20 -10.52 -14.86 -12.51
N LYS A 21 -9.35 -14.96 -11.88
CA LYS A 21 -8.51 -16.18 -11.88
C LYS A 21 -9.24 -17.40 -11.34
N SER A 22 -10.20 -17.22 -10.42
CA SER A 22 -11.07 -18.30 -9.89
C SER A 22 -12.30 -18.56 -10.78
N GLY A 23 -12.41 -17.93 -11.94
CA GLY A 23 -13.50 -18.13 -12.91
C GLY A 23 -14.79 -17.38 -12.58
N ILE A 24 -14.73 -16.38 -11.72
CA ILE A 24 -15.88 -15.51 -11.39
C ILE A 24 -16.01 -14.41 -12.43
N GLU A 25 -17.25 -14.12 -12.87
CA GLU A 25 -17.53 -12.94 -13.70
C GLU A 25 -17.35 -11.67 -12.89
N VAL A 26 -16.43 -10.79 -13.31
CA VAL A 26 -16.07 -9.56 -12.58
C VAL A 26 -16.26 -8.33 -13.43
N VAL A 27 -16.88 -7.30 -12.84
CA VAL A 27 -16.89 -5.93 -13.36
C VAL A 27 -16.10 -5.04 -12.41
N LEU A 28 -15.01 -4.47 -12.89
CA LEU A 28 -14.16 -3.52 -12.16
C LEU A 28 -14.56 -2.10 -12.54
N ILE A 29 -15.16 -1.37 -11.60
CA ILE A 29 -15.59 0.02 -11.79
C ILE A 29 -14.60 0.93 -11.07
N ASP A 30 -14.05 1.90 -11.80
CA ASP A 30 -13.14 2.88 -11.22
C ASP A 30 -13.43 4.29 -11.74
N HIS A 31 -13.18 5.27 -10.90
CA HIS A 31 -13.29 6.67 -11.24
C HIS A 31 -11.97 7.38 -11.12
N GLN A 32 -11.68 8.26 -12.07
CA GLN A 32 -10.45 9.06 -12.05
C GLN A 32 -10.52 10.09 -10.92
N HIS A 33 -9.67 9.89 -9.90
CA HIS A 33 -9.46 10.83 -8.81
C HIS A 33 -7.99 11.24 -8.76
N GLU A 34 -7.73 12.51 -8.52
CA GLU A 34 -6.39 12.96 -8.15
C GLU A 34 -6.01 12.44 -6.76
N GLY A 35 -4.74 12.13 -6.53
CA GLY A 35 -4.26 11.71 -5.23
C GLY A 35 -4.60 10.26 -4.83
N LYS A 36 -4.83 9.37 -5.80
CA LYS A 36 -4.95 7.93 -5.51
C LYS A 36 -3.72 7.41 -4.78
N ALA A 37 -3.91 6.84 -3.59
CA ALA A 37 -2.82 6.43 -2.71
C ALA A 37 -1.85 5.41 -3.35
N THR A 38 -2.35 4.47 -4.15
CA THR A 38 -1.51 3.46 -4.83
C THR A 38 -0.50 4.10 -5.78
N ALA A 39 -0.94 5.07 -6.59
CA ALA A 39 -0.09 5.74 -7.56
C ALA A 39 0.91 6.71 -6.92
N ALA A 40 0.62 7.17 -5.70
CA ALA A 40 1.48 8.09 -4.94
C ALA A 40 2.29 7.38 -3.84
N GLY A 41 2.07 6.09 -3.60
CA GLY A 41 2.79 5.34 -2.58
C GLY A 41 4.27 5.15 -2.95
N ALA A 42 5.15 5.20 -1.96
CA ALA A 42 6.58 4.99 -2.18
C ALA A 42 6.92 3.57 -2.63
N GLY A 43 6.20 2.58 -2.11
CA GLY A 43 6.40 1.20 -2.53
C GLY A 43 7.25 0.35 -1.60
N ILE A 44 7.21 0.62 -0.31
CA ILE A 44 7.97 -0.13 0.69
C ILE A 44 7.22 -1.40 1.09
N VAL A 45 7.94 -2.53 1.13
CA VAL A 45 7.47 -3.83 1.63
C VAL A 45 8.46 -4.30 2.71
N CYS A 46 8.28 -3.77 3.93
CA CYS A 46 9.13 -4.04 5.09
C CYS A 46 8.38 -3.72 6.39
N PRO A 47 7.52 -4.62 6.90
CA PRO A 47 6.69 -4.36 8.09
C PRO A 47 7.36 -4.67 9.42
N TRP A 48 8.55 -5.27 9.43
CA TRP A 48 9.11 -5.98 10.60
C TRP A 48 9.61 -5.10 11.73
N ASP A 49 9.83 -3.81 11.46
CA ASP A 49 10.29 -2.84 12.45
C ASP A 49 9.17 -2.11 13.19
N SER A 50 7.91 -2.45 12.90
CA SER A 50 6.75 -1.74 13.41
C SER A 50 6.39 -2.15 14.84
N ASP A 51 6.01 -1.17 15.64
CA ASP A 51 5.48 -1.29 17.02
C ASP A 51 3.96 -1.08 17.13
N LYS A 52 3.25 -1.07 16.00
CA LYS A 52 1.80 -0.78 15.92
C LYS A 52 0.89 -1.86 16.51
N GLY A 53 1.44 -2.87 17.17
CA GLY A 53 0.70 -3.97 17.79
C GLY A 53 0.54 -5.21 16.91
N ASP A 54 0.16 -6.33 17.56
CA ASP A 54 0.22 -7.65 16.95
C ASP A 54 -0.76 -7.84 15.78
N GLU A 55 -1.96 -7.27 15.88
CA GLU A 55 -2.95 -7.39 14.80
C GLU A 55 -2.49 -6.66 13.54
N TRP A 56 -1.91 -5.46 13.69
CA TRP A 56 -1.33 -4.75 12.56
C TRP A 56 -0.16 -5.54 11.96
N TYR A 57 0.74 -6.02 12.82
CA TYR A 57 1.89 -6.80 12.39
C TYR A 57 1.48 -8.07 11.65
N ARG A 58 0.49 -8.81 12.15
CA ARG A 58 0.00 -10.06 11.54
C ARG A 58 -0.41 -9.86 10.07
N ILE A 59 -1.25 -8.87 9.79
CA ILE A 59 -1.73 -8.64 8.42
C ILE A 59 -0.65 -8.02 7.53
N ALA A 60 0.22 -7.15 8.08
CA ALA A 60 1.30 -6.55 7.33
C ALA A 60 2.38 -7.57 6.96
N ASN A 61 2.72 -8.45 7.90
CA ASN A 61 3.65 -9.56 7.67
C ASN A 61 3.09 -10.54 6.63
N ALA A 62 1.82 -10.96 6.76
CA ALA A 62 1.17 -11.82 5.78
C ALA A 62 1.19 -11.19 4.37
N GLY A 63 0.96 -9.88 4.27
CA GLY A 63 1.09 -9.14 3.02
C GLY A 63 2.50 -9.18 2.45
N ALA A 64 3.53 -8.93 3.26
CA ALA A 64 4.92 -8.97 2.81
C ALA A 64 5.38 -10.37 2.37
N VAL A 65 5.00 -11.40 3.14
CA VAL A 65 5.30 -12.81 2.83
C VAL A 65 4.58 -13.28 1.55
N TYR A 66 3.42 -12.71 1.26
CA TYR A 66 2.64 -13.06 0.06
C TYR A 66 3.27 -12.55 -1.26
N TYR A 67 4.06 -11.48 -1.23
CA TYR A 67 4.63 -10.86 -2.44
C TYR A 67 5.36 -11.82 -3.37
N PRO A 68 6.31 -12.66 -2.93
CA PRO A 68 7.00 -13.58 -3.84
C PRO A 68 6.06 -14.50 -4.61
N THR A 69 4.99 -14.99 -3.97
CA THR A 69 3.97 -15.80 -4.62
C THR A 69 3.22 -15.01 -5.69
N LEU A 70 2.72 -13.81 -5.35
CA LEU A 70 2.01 -12.96 -6.29
C LEU A 70 2.86 -12.59 -7.50
N ILE A 71 4.12 -12.18 -7.26
CA ILE A 71 5.04 -11.80 -8.35
C ILE A 71 5.28 -12.98 -9.29
N SER A 72 5.53 -14.17 -8.73
CA SER A 72 5.69 -15.39 -9.54
C SER A 72 4.44 -15.70 -10.36
N GLU A 73 3.26 -15.54 -9.80
CA GLU A 73 2.00 -15.74 -10.51
C GLU A 73 1.83 -14.76 -11.69
N LEU A 74 2.14 -13.47 -11.47
CA LEU A 74 2.07 -12.44 -12.50
C LEU A 74 3.10 -12.69 -13.61
N GLN A 75 4.34 -13.05 -13.26
CA GLN A 75 5.38 -13.39 -14.23
C GLN A 75 5.01 -14.59 -15.10
N ASN A 76 4.36 -15.60 -14.54
CA ASN A 76 3.91 -16.78 -15.28
C ASN A 76 2.86 -16.48 -16.36
N ILE A 77 2.19 -15.33 -16.28
CA ILE A 77 1.22 -14.85 -17.28
C ILE A 77 1.77 -13.67 -18.09
N GLY A 78 3.08 -13.44 -18.08
CA GLY A 78 3.77 -12.49 -18.96
C GLY A 78 3.98 -11.09 -18.38
N GLU A 79 3.61 -10.82 -17.13
CA GLU A 79 3.89 -9.54 -16.46
C GLU A 79 5.31 -9.55 -15.88
N GLU A 80 6.31 -9.22 -16.71
CA GLU A 80 7.73 -9.35 -16.32
C GLU A 80 8.19 -8.25 -15.36
N ASP A 81 7.76 -6.98 -15.57
CA ASP A 81 8.17 -5.85 -14.74
C ASP A 81 7.01 -5.30 -13.91
N VAL A 82 6.96 -5.69 -12.68
CA VAL A 82 6.02 -5.19 -11.66
C VAL A 82 6.69 -4.25 -10.66
N GLY A 83 7.96 -3.87 -10.91
CA GLY A 83 8.74 -2.98 -10.04
C GLY A 83 9.08 -3.57 -8.67
N TYR A 84 8.91 -4.87 -8.46
CA TYR A 84 9.24 -5.55 -7.19
C TYR A 84 10.70 -6.01 -7.18
N LYS A 85 11.42 -5.67 -6.10
CA LYS A 85 12.80 -6.14 -5.89
C LYS A 85 13.14 -6.20 -4.41
N ARG A 86 13.77 -7.28 -3.97
CA ARG A 86 14.42 -7.34 -2.66
C ARG A 86 15.72 -6.55 -2.73
N VAL A 87 15.81 -5.49 -1.93
CA VAL A 87 16.96 -4.58 -1.92
C VAL A 87 17.55 -4.41 -0.51
N GLY A 88 16.89 -4.97 0.50
CA GLY A 88 17.25 -4.75 1.90
C GLY A 88 16.82 -3.39 2.43
N ALA A 89 17.08 -3.16 3.73
CA ALA A 89 16.84 -1.89 4.39
C ALA A 89 18.00 -1.53 5.33
N LEU A 90 18.31 -0.24 5.42
CA LEU A 90 19.24 0.37 6.36
C LEU A 90 18.44 1.18 7.40
N TYR A 91 18.49 0.78 8.64
CA TYR A 91 18.01 1.57 9.75
C TYR A 91 19.17 2.41 10.25
N VAL A 92 19.04 3.72 10.18
CA VAL A 92 20.14 4.65 10.41
C VAL A 92 19.84 5.62 11.56
N SER A 93 20.83 5.86 12.43
CA SER A 93 20.72 6.77 13.57
C SER A 93 22.08 7.25 14.01
N LYS A 94 22.11 8.38 14.75
CA LYS A 94 23.26 8.81 15.57
C LYS A 94 23.17 8.25 17.01
N ASP A 95 22.03 7.65 17.38
CA ASP A 95 21.80 7.03 18.68
C ASP A 95 21.95 5.49 18.60
N SER A 96 23.09 4.98 19.04
CA SER A 96 23.36 3.54 19.10
C SER A 96 22.32 2.77 19.91
N PHE A 97 21.78 3.35 20.99
CA PHE A 97 20.80 2.68 21.84
C PHE A 97 19.45 2.48 21.13
N ALA A 98 19.03 3.48 20.36
CA ALA A 98 17.82 3.35 19.53
C ALA A 98 17.99 2.23 18.48
N LEU A 99 19.15 2.14 17.83
CA LEU A 99 19.47 1.08 16.90
C LEU A 99 19.54 -0.31 17.56
N ASP A 100 20.11 -0.43 18.74
CA ASP A 100 20.16 -1.71 19.46
C ASP A 100 18.75 -2.23 19.80
N LYS A 101 17.84 -1.35 20.22
CA LYS A 101 16.42 -1.71 20.40
C LYS A 101 15.76 -2.17 19.10
N LYS A 102 16.03 -1.44 18.01
CA LYS A 102 15.52 -1.80 16.68
C LYS A 102 16.03 -3.18 16.27
N LYS A 103 17.32 -3.45 16.49
CA LYS A 103 17.93 -4.75 16.20
C LYS A 103 17.27 -5.88 16.98
N GLN A 104 17.04 -5.69 18.28
CA GLN A 104 16.38 -6.68 19.13
C GLN A 104 14.95 -7.00 18.62
N LEU A 105 14.17 -6.00 18.24
CA LEU A 105 12.85 -6.19 17.65
C LEU A 105 12.93 -7.00 16.36
N LEU A 106 13.82 -6.65 15.45
CA LEU A 106 14.02 -7.33 14.18
C LEU A 106 14.46 -8.80 14.37
N GLU A 107 15.37 -9.07 15.32
CA GLU A 107 15.81 -10.43 15.67
C GLU A 107 14.66 -11.26 16.24
N MET A 108 13.80 -10.67 17.07
CA MET A 108 12.59 -11.32 17.58
C MET A 108 11.65 -11.68 16.42
N ARG A 109 11.38 -10.72 15.51
CA ARG A 109 10.53 -10.92 14.34
C ARG A 109 11.08 -11.98 13.37
N ARG A 110 12.41 -12.03 13.19
CA ARG A 110 13.07 -13.04 12.34
C ARG A 110 12.83 -14.47 12.84
N ASN A 111 12.74 -14.69 14.15
CA ASN A 111 12.44 -16.01 14.71
C ASN A 111 11.06 -16.51 14.32
N GLU A 112 10.10 -15.61 14.10
CA GLU A 112 8.72 -15.92 13.68
C GLU A 112 8.58 -15.89 12.14
N THR A 113 9.37 -15.05 11.48
CA THR A 113 9.27 -14.76 10.04
C THR A 113 10.66 -14.77 9.42
N PRO A 114 11.13 -15.90 8.86
CA PRO A 114 12.44 -16.01 8.21
C PRO A 114 12.67 -15.02 7.06
N GLU A 115 11.59 -14.49 6.46
CA GLU A 115 11.61 -13.51 5.38
C GLU A 115 12.23 -12.17 5.79
N VAL A 116 12.36 -11.86 7.08
CA VAL A 116 13.17 -10.74 7.58
C VAL A 116 14.61 -10.83 7.05
N GLY A 117 15.12 -12.04 6.89
CA GLY A 117 16.47 -12.29 6.35
C GLY A 117 17.58 -12.01 7.36
N ASP A 118 18.76 -11.72 6.85
CA ASP A 118 19.93 -11.45 7.67
C ASP A 118 19.87 -10.06 8.29
N ILE A 119 20.33 -9.95 9.54
CA ILE A 119 20.38 -8.71 10.29
C ILE A 119 21.84 -8.51 10.72
N SER A 120 22.44 -7.39 10.32
CA SER A 120 23.83 -7.06 10.66
C SER A 120 24.00 -5.59 11.03
N LYS A 121 24.91 -5.32 11.97
CA LYS A 121 25.37 -3.95 12.23
C LYS A 121 26.51 -3.67 11.26
N LEU A 122 26.40 -2.60 10.50
CA LEU A 122 27.40 -2.18 9.51
C LEU A 122 28.25 -1.04 10.06
N THR A 123 29.49 -0.99 9.63
CA THR A 123 30.33 0.21 9.74
C THR A 123 29.82 1.29 8.79
N ASN A 124 30.17 2.55 9.03
CA ASN A 124 29.79 3.67 8.15
C ASN A 124 30.32 3.46 6.72
N ALA A 125 31.50 2.85 6.56
CA ALA A 125 32.06 2.53 5.25
C ALA A 125 31.20 1.50 4.51
N GLU A 126 30.86 0.38 5.15
CA GLU A 126 30.00 -0.66 4.57
C GLU A 126 28.60 -0.14 4.23
N ALA A 127 28.01 0.68 5.10
CA ALA A 127 26.69 1.31 4.84
C ALA A 127 26.74 2.23 3.61
N ARG A 128 27.83 2.97 3.42
CA ARG A 128 28.03 3.85 2.26
C ARG A 128 28.46 3.09 1.00
N GLU A 129 28.97 1.89 1.08
CA GLU A 129 29.08 1.01 -0.09
C GLU A 129 27.70 0.59 -0.63
N LEU A 130 26.72 0.39 0.27
CA LEU A 130 25.34 0.06 -0.11
C LEU A 130 24.52 1.26 -0.53
N PHE A 131 24.69 2.41 0.14
CA PHE A 131 24.01 3.66 -0.19
C PHE A 131 25.00 4.83 -0.13
N PRO A 132 25.68 5.18 -1.23
CA PRO A 132 26.85 6.09 -1.23
C PRO A 132 26.59 7.51 -0.74
N LEU A 133 25.32 7.94 -0.75
CA LEU A 133 24.93 9.31 -0.42
C LEU A 133 24.65 9.55 1.06
N LEU A 134 24.75 8.51 1.92
CA LEU A 134 24.50 8.59 3.36
C LEU A 134 25.50 9.53 4.07
N HIS A 135 24.98 10.17 5.12
CA HIS A 135 25.79 10.96 6.05
C HIS A 135 26.78 10.05 6.77
N GLU A 136 28.05 10.51 6.88
CA GLU A 136 29.17 9.71 7.39
C GLU A 136 29.12 9.41 8.91
N GLU A 137 28.30 10.11 9.67
CA GLU A 137 28.17 9.92 11.12
C GLU A 137 27.07 8.96 11.54
N LEU A 138 26.34 8.36 10.59
CA LEU A 138 25.21 7.49 10.90
C LEU A 138 25.68 6.06 11.19
N GLU A 139 25.32 5.54 12.36
CA GLU A 139 25.37 4.09 12.62
C GLU A 139 24.23 3.38 11.89
N THR A 140 24.44 2.11 11.54
CA THR A 140 23.52 1.43 10.63
C THR A 140 23.29 -0.02 11.01
N ILE A 141 22.02 -0.45 10.95
CA ILE A 141 21.61 -1.85 10.94
C ILE A 141 21.04 -2.17 9.56
N TYR A 142 21.55 -3.21 8.95
CA TYR A 142 21.07 -3.75 7.69
C TYR A 142 20.14 -4.93 7.91
N VAL A 143 19.07 -5.02 7.09
CA VAL A 143 18.13 -6.13 7.03
C VAL A 143 17.94 -6.55 5.57
N SER A 144 18.28 -7.79 5.23
CA SER A 144 18.32 -8.23 3.83
C SER A 144 16.94 -8.52 3.22
N GLY A 145 15.92 -8.78 4.03
CA GLY A 145 14.61 -9.24 3.54
C GLY A 145 13.72 -8.13 2.97
N ALA A 146 14.00 -6.87 3.27
CA ALA A 146 13.18 -5.76 2.81
C ALA A 146 13.13 -5.66 1.28
N ALA A 147 11.94 -5.32 0.77
CA ALA A 147 11.70 -5.21 -0.66
C ALA A 147 11.02 -3.86 -1.00
N ARG A 148 11.12 -3.49 -2.25
CA ARG A 148 10.39 -2.39 -2.85
C ARG A 148 9.45 -2.87 -3.97
N VAL A 149 8.45 -2.07 -4.28
CA VAL A 149 7.55 -2.28 -5.42
C VAL A 149 7.13 -0.93 -6.01
N ASP A 150 7.01 -0.82 -7.32
CA ASP A 150 6.36 0.35 -7.90
C ASP A 150 4.84 0.12 -7.92
N GLY A 151 4.11 0.94 -7.14
CA GLY A 151 2.66 0.79 -7.00
C GLY A 151 1.88 0.95 -8.30
N ARG A 152 2.37 1.78 -9.24
CA ARG A 152 1.73 1.97 -10.55
C ARG A 152 1.94 0.75 -11.46
N LEU A 153 3.15 0.20 -11.47
CA LEU A 153 3.46 -0.99 -12.26
C LEU A 153 2.70 -2.22 -11.74
N LEU A 154 2.73 -2.45 -10.42
CA LEU A 154 2.01 -3.58 -9.83
C LEU A 154 0.50 -3.49 -10.05
N GLN A 155 -0.11 -2.30 -9.82
CA GLN A 155 -1.52 -2.09 -10.08
C GLN A 155 -1.86 -2.39 -11.54
N GLY A 156 -1.10 -1.83 -12.49
CA GLY A 156 -1.30 -2.05 -13.93
C GLY A 156 -1.15 -3.51 -14.33
N ALA A 157 -0.17 -4.24 -13.75
CA ALA A 157 0.01 -5.67 -13.98
C ALA A 157 -1.21 -6.48 -13.49
N LEU A 158 -1.70 -6.19 -12.29
CA LEU A 158 -2.91 -6.83 -11.75
C LEU A 158 -4.15 -6.56 -12.61
N GLU A 159 -4.32 -5.33 -13.09
CA GLU A 159 -5.45 -4.98 -13.97
C GLU A 159 -5.38 -5.70 -15.31
N ARG A 160 -4.23 -5.67 -16.01
CA ARG A 160 -4.05 -6.39 -17.28
C ARG A 160 -4.26 -7.88 -17.13
N SER A 161 -3.67 -8.47 -16.06
CA SER A 161 -3.89 -9.88 -15.76
C SER A 161 -5.36 -10.21 -15.47
N ALA A 162 -6.07 -9.33 -14.78
CA ALA A 162 -7.50 -9.50 -14.55
C ALA A 162 -8.31 -9.43 -15.86
N GLU A 163 -7.96 -8.50 -16.77
CA GLU A 163 -8.58 -8.40 -18.11
C GLU A 163 -8.33 -9.65 -18.96
N GLU A 164 -7.13 -10.26 -18.88
CA GLU A 164 -6.83 -11.54 -19.55
C GLU A 164 -7.72 -12.69 -19.03
N TYR A 165 -8.09 -12.65 -17.74
CA TYR A 165 -9.07 -13.57 -17.16
C TYR A 165 -10.53 -13.16 -17.38
N GLY A 166 -10.80 -12.11 -18.19
CA GLY A 166 -12.13 -11.74 -18.62
C GLY A 166 -12.83 -10.67 -17.76
N VAL A 167 -12.10 -9.91 -16.93
CA VAL A 167 -12.65 -8.76 -16.21
C VAL A 167 -13.10 -7.68 -17.19
N THR A 168 -14.33 -7.19 -17.01
CA THR A 168 -14.82 -6.02 -17.71
C THR A 168 -14.50 -4.76 -16.89
N LYS A 169 -13.78 -3.82 -17.48
CA LYS A 169 -13.54 -2.50 -16.85
C LYS A 169 -14.58 -1.49 -17.25
N VAL A 170 -15.04 -0.68 -16.29
CA VAL A 170 -16.00 0.39 -16.50
C VAL A 170 -15.46 1.66 -15.83
N ASP A 171 -15.26 2.71 -16.62
CA ASP A 171 -14.84 4.01 -16.13
C ASP A 171 -16.04 4.84 -15.67
N GLY A 172 -16.04 5.28 -14.43
CA GLY A 172 -17.06 6.16 -13.91
C GLY A 172 -17.31 6.01 -12.42
N LYS A 173 -18.07 6.96 -11.87
CA LYS A 173 -18.48 6.93 -10.47
C LYS A 173 -19.60 5.91 -10.27
N ALA A 174 -19.34 4.91 -9.43
CA ALA A 174 -20.36 3.93 -9.05
C ALA A 174 -21.32 4.50 -8.01
N ASN A 175 -22.63 4.36 -8.24
CA ASN A 175 -23.69 4.58 -7.28
C ASN A 175 -24.36 3.24 -6.99
N LEU A 176 -24.44 2.82 -5.74
CA LEU A 176 -25.02 1.53 -5.39
C LEU A 176 -26.53 1.50 -5.67
N LEU A 177 -26.99 0.43 -6.30
CA LEU A 177 -28.40 0.15 -6.53
C LEU A 177 -28.96 -0.58 -5.31
N TYR A 178 -29.91 0.05 -4.62
CA TYR A 178 -30.56 -0.49 -3.43
C TYR A 178 -32.04 -0.71 -3.70
N GLU A 179 -32.51 -1.93 -3.58
CA GLU A 179 -33.90 -2.32 -3.77
C GLU A 179 -34.32 -3.37 -2.72
N ASN A 180 -35.50 -3.18 -2.12
CA ASN A 180 -36.11 -4.12 -1.17
C ASN A 180 -35.22 -4.56 0.02
N GLY A 181 -34.31 -3.72 0.47
CA GLY A 181 -33.42 -4.02 1.60
C GLY A 181 -32.07 -4.62 1.18
N GLU A 182 -31.82 -4.81 -0.10
CA GLU A 182 -30.60 -5.43 -0.63
C GLU A 182 -29.86 -4.52 -1.63
N ILE A 183 -28.57 -4.67 -1.72
CA ILE A 183 -27.75 -4.07 -2.78
C ILE A 183 -27.72 -5.04 -3.95
N ILE A 184 -28.27 -4.61 -5.08
CA ILE A 184 -28.44 -5.47 -6.27
C ILE A 184 -27.44 -5.17 -7.39
N GLY A 185 -26.58 -4.15 -7.24
CA GLY A 185 -25.63 -3.76 -8.27
C GLY A 185 -25.13 -2.32 -8.09
N ALA A 186 -24.66 -1.74 -9.19
CA ALA A 186 -24.24 -0.35 -9.27
C ALA A 186 -24.75 0.32 -10.55
N ASP A 187 -25.04 1.63 -10.45
CA ASP A 187 -25.30 2.51 -11.59
C ASP A 187 -24.04 3.32 -11.90
N VAL A 188 -23.65 3.35 -13.15
CA VAL A 188 -22.55 4.17 -13.67
C VAL A 188 -23.07 5.01 -14.83
N GLN A 189 -23.26 6.31 -14.62
CA GLN A 189 -23.72 7.25 -15.65
C GLN A 189 -25.07 6.89 -16.29
N GLY A 190 -25.95 6.19 -15.57
CA GLY A 190 -27.26 5.73 -16.03
C GLY A 190 -27.30 4.28 -16.52
N ASP A 191 -26.14 3.65 -16.68
CA ASP A 191 -26.05 2.22 -17.02
C ASP A 191 -26.08 1.38 -15.74
N ARG A 192 -27.09 0.54 -15.59
CA ARG A 192 -27.28 -0.34 -14.43
C ARG A 192 -26.58 -1.68 -14.64
N ILE A 193 -25.67 -1.99 -13.73
CA ILE A 193 -24.92 -3.25 -13.71
C ILE A 193 -25.37 -4.03 -12.49
N TYR A 194 -26.01 -5.18 -12.72
CA TYR A 194 -26.47 -6.07 -11.65
C TYR A 194 -25.38 -7.08 -11.28
N ALA A 195 -25.31 -7.44 -9.99
CA ALA A 195 -24.34 -8.40 -9.48
C ALA A 195 -24.85 -9.10 -8.20
N ASP A 196 -24.31 -10.29 -7.93
CA ASP A 196 -24.63 -11.08 -6.74
C ASP A 196 -23.93 -10.56 -5.49
N ALA A 197 -22.74 -9.97 -5.63
CA ALA A 197 -21.97 -9.37 -4.55
C ALA A 197 -21.16 -8.16 -5.04
N ILE A 198 -20.76 -7.30 -4.08
CA ILE A 198 -20.00 -6.08 -4.37
C ILE A 198 -18.82 -5.97 -3.39
N ILE A 199 -17.62 -5.71 -3.93
CA ILE A 199 -16.45 -5.32 -3.14
C ILE A 199 -16.25 -3.81 -3.27
N ILE A 200 -16.25 -3.09 -2.14
CA ILE A 200 -15.95 -1.66 -2.09
C ILE A 200 -14.49 -1.50 -1.65
N ALA A 201 -13.61 -1.18 -2.60
CA ALA A 201 -12.17 -0.97 -2.43
C ALA A 201 -11.75 0.45 -2.82
N ALA A 202 -12.61 1.44 -2.53
CA ALA A 202 -12.48 2.83 -2.99
C ALA A 202 -11.53 3.70 -2.13
N GLY A 203 -10.69 3.07 -1.30
CA GLY A 203 -9.69 3.77 -0.49
C GLY A 203 -10.30 4.90 0.36
N ALA A 204 -9.75 6.11 0.28
CA ALA A 204 -10.23 7.26 1.04
C ALA A 204 -11.64 7.73 0.65
N TRP A 205 -12.13 7.38 -0.54
CA TRP A 205 -13.48 7.75 -1.02
C TRP A 205 -14.58 6.78 -0.59
N THR A 206 -14.26 5.74 0.16
CA THR A 206 -15.21 4.70 0.59
C THR A 206 -16.43 5.27 1.32
N SER A 207 -16.23 6.29 2.19
CA SER A 207 -17.32 6.96 2.91
C SER A 207 -18.36 7.62 1.98
N GLU A 208 -17.94 8.09 0.81
CA GLU A 208 -18.83 8.71 -0.17
C GLU A 208 -19.77 7.69 -0.83
N ILE A 209 -19.31 6.45 -1.03
CA ILE A 209 -20.08 5.38 -1.66
C ILE A 209 -21.14 4.84 -0.70
N LEU A 210 -20.82 4.75 0.59
CA LEU A 210 -21.72 4.18 1.60
C LEU A 210 -22.74 5.16 2.16
N ARG A 211 -22.43 6.46 2.16
CA ARG A 211 -23.30 7.53 2.73
C ARG A 211 -24.72 7.55 2.16
N PRO A 212 -24.96 7.37 0.82
CA PRO A 212 -26.31 7.32 0.29
C PRO A 212 -27.19 6.19 0.84
N LEU A 213 -26.57 5.14 1.39
CA LEU A 213 -27.26 4.01 2.03
C LEU A 213 -27.51 4.24 3.53
N GLY A 214 -27.17 5.42 4.06
CA GLY A 214 -27.23 5.72 5.49
C GLY A 214 -26.12 5.07 6.33
N VAL A 215 -25.10 4.50 5.69
CA VAL A 215 -23.95 3.90 6.38
C VAL A 215 -22.84 4.94 6.50
N GLU A 216 -22.56 5.37 7.71
CA GLU A 216 -21.42 6.24 8.02
C GLU A 216 -20.24 5.41 8.54
N ILE A 217 -19.05 5.67 8.00
CA ILE A 217 -17.82 5.03 8.44
C ILE A 217 -16.75 6.06 8.80
N ASN A 218 -15.90 5.71 9.76
CA ASN A 218 -14.78 6.54 10.20
C ASN A 218 -13.52 6.19 9.41
N ILE A 219 -13.54 6.52 8.12
CA ILE A 219 -12.38 6.46 7.22
C ILE A 219 -12.18 7.86 6.65
N GLU A 220 -11.00 8.43 6.90
CA GLU A 220 -10.67 9.80 6.52
C GLU A 220 -9.42 9.86 5.63
N PRO A 221 -9.35 10.81 4.67
CA PRO A 221 -8.15 11.03 3.88
C PRO A 221 -7.06 11.68 4.75
N GLN A 222 -5.85 11.14 4.70
CA GLN A 222 -4.65 11.81 5.19
C GLN A 222 -3.74 12.10 4.00
N ARG A 223 -3.47 13.38 3.72
CA ARG A 223 -2.56 13.77 2.67
C ARG A 223 -1.13 13.37 3.01
N GLY A 224 -0.42 12.81 2.02
CA GLY A 224 1.02 12.59 2.05
C GLY A 224 1.66 13.14 0.80
N GLN A 225 2.75 13.90 0.96
CA GLN A 225 3.57 14.40 -0.12
C GLN A 225 4.90 13.65 -0.13
N ILE A 226 5.35 13.22 -1.33
CA ILE A 226 6.65 12.58 -1.54
C ILE A 226 7.38 13.28 -2.68
N VAL A 227 8.70 13.32 -2.60
CA VAL A 227 9.57 13.94 -3.62
C VAL A 227 10.39 12.86 -4.30
N HIS A 228 10.39 12.85 -5.61
CA HIS A 228 11.22 11.98 -6.44
C HIS A 228 12.43 12.78 -6.96
N ILE A 229 13.62 12.26 -6.71
CA ILE A 229 14.90 12.87 -7.04
C ILE A 229 15.61 11.97 -8.05
N LYS A 230 16.01 12.51 -9.20
CA LYS A 230 16.85 11.79 -10.18
C LYS A 230 18.32 11.99 -9.85
N MET A 231 19.08 10.90 -9.93
CA MET A 231 20.52 10.82 -9.74
C MET A 231 21.17 10.31 -11.02
N PRO A 232 21.27 11.11 -12.11
CA PRO A 232 21.54 10.60 -13.48
C PRO A 232 22.85 9.84 -13.67
N HIS A 233 23.78 9.96 -12.73
CA HIS A 233 25.11 9.33 -12.82
C HIS A 233 25.30 8.18 -11.80
N GLU A 234 24.22 7.78 -11.11
CA GLU A 234 24.26 6.74 -10.09
C GLU A 234 23.46 5.53 -10.55
N ASP A 235 24.00 4.33 -10.32
CA ASP A 235 23.23 3.10 -10.38
C ASP A 235 22.53 2.88 -9.04
N THR A 236 21.27 3.23 -8.99
CA THR A 236 20.45 3.13 -7.77
C THR A 236 19.70 1.79 -7.67
N SER A 237 19.94 0.88 -8.60
CA SER A 237 19.15 -0.35 -8.78
C SER A 237 19.22 -1.31 -7.58
N THR A 238 20.30 -1.27 -6.83
CA THR A 238 20.54 -2.14 -5.67
C THR A 238 20.52 -1.39 -4.32
N TRP A 239 20.28 -0.07 -4.34
CA TRP A 239 20.29 0.69 -3.11
C TRP A 239 19.15 0.27 -2.19
N PRO A 240 19.47 -0.05 -0.92
CA PRO A 240 18.47 -0.45 0.06
C PRO A 240 17.56 0.71 0.45
N ILE A 241 16.44 0.37 1.06
CA ILE A 241 15.57 1.34 1.71
C ILE A 241 16.32 1.95 2.89
N VAL A 242 16.20 3.26 3.12
CA VAL A 242 16.79 3.92 4.28
C VAL A 242 15.70 4.41 5.20
N TYR A 243 15.76 3.98 6.46
CA TYR A 243 14.87 4.39 7.54
C TYR A 243 15.66 5.19 8.61
N PRO A 244 15.50 6.51 8.67
CA PRO A 244 15.94 7.29 9.82
C PRO A 244 15.06 7.05 11.04
N GLU A 245 15.39 7.63 12.18
CA GLU A 245 14.58 7.59 13.40
C GLU A 245 13.24 8.32 13.26
N THR A 246 13.14 9.22 12.29
CA THR A 246 11.89 9.93 11.99
C THR A 246 10.91 9.04 11.22
N SER A 247 9.72 9.55 10.97
CA SER A 247 8.73 8.82 10.17
C SER A 247 8.97 8.89 8.65
N HIS A 248 10.14 9.42 8.23
CA HIS A 248 10.55 9.55 6.84
C HIS A 248 11.30 8.31 6.34
N TYR A 249 11.59 8.28 5.06
CA TYR A 249 12.32 7.19 4.40
C TYR A 249 12.94 7.67 3.09
N LEU A 250 13.95 6.90 2.62
CA LEU A 250 14.44 6.99 1.25
C LEU A 250 14.28 5.61 0.59
N LEU A 251 13.92 5.62 -0.69
CA LEU A 251 13.70 4.41 -1.48
C LEU A 251 14.18 4.62 -2.91
N ALA A 252 15.04 3.74 -3.41
CA ALA A 252 15.62 3.87 -4.74
C ALA A 252 15.02 2.88 -5.75
N PHE A 253 15.02 3.24 -7.03
CA PHE A 253 14.52 2.42 -8.16
C PHE A 253 15.58 2.31 -9.27
N ASP A 254 15.40 1.36 -10.19
CA ASP A 254 16.38 1.04 -11.24
C ASP A 254 16.60 2.17 -12.25
N ASP A 255 15.71 3.13 -12.33
CA ASP A 255 15.75 4.27 -13.25
C ASP A 255 16.50 5.51 -12.71
N ALA A 256 17.50 5.30 -11.85
CA ALA A 256 18.26 6.34 -11.14
C ALA A 256 17.38 7.31 -10.30
N ARG A 257 16.26 6.81 -9.78
CA ARG A 257 15.27 7.58 -9.02
C ARG A 257 15.32 7.22 -7.55
N VAL A 258 15.46 8.23 -6.69
CA VAL A 258 15.31 8.12 -5.24
C VAL A 258 14.03 8.83 -4.82
N VAL A 259 13.18 8.14 -4.09
CA VAL A 259 11.95 8.68 -3.50
C VAL A 259 12.22 9.04 -2.05
N ALA A 260 11.98 10.27 -1.69
CA ALA A 260 11.99 10.76 -0.32
C ALA A 260 10.56 11.00 0.16
N GLY A 261 10.22 10.55 1.33
CA GLY A 261 8.88 10.69 1.89
C GLY A 261 8.83 10.51 3.39
N ALA A 262 7.71 10.80 3.95
CA ALA A 262 6.55 11.48 3.44
C ALA A 262 5.93 12.38 4.53
N THR A 263 5.26 13.44 4.12
CA THR A 263 4.43 14.20 5.07
C THR A 263 3.25 13.37 5.60
N ARG A 264 2.69 13.79 6.74
CA ARG A 264 1.51 13.17 7.37
C ARG A 264 0.52 14.26 7.77
N GLU A 265 -0.33 14.65 6.83
CA GLU A 265 -1.20 15.82 6.96
C GLU A 265 -2.65 15.39 7.23
N THR A 266 -2.97 15.18 8.52
CA THR A 266 -4.30 14.84 8.99
C THR A 266 -5.21 16.08 8.96
N GLY A 267 -6.48 15.89 8.59
CA GLY A 267 -7.47 16.98 8.53
C GLY A 267 -7.40 17.85 7.26
N SER A 268 -6.53 17.50 6.30
CA SER A 268 -6.44 18.21 5.02
C SER A 268 -7.61 17.93 4.07
N GLY A 269 -8.44 16.93 4.36
CA GLY A 269 -9.45 16.45 3.42
C GLY A 269 -8.79 15.99 2.11
N PHE A 270 -9.45 16.26 0.99
CA PHE A 270 -8.96 15.98 -0.35
C PHE A 270 -8.25 17.18 -1.01
N ASP A 271 -7.51 17.97 -0.21
CA ASP A 271 -6.71 19.08 -0.75
C ASP A 271 -5.49 18.57 -1.52
N TYR A 272 -5.57 18.59 -2.85
CA TYR A 272 -4.53 18.08 -3.77
C TYR A 272 -3.44 19.11 -4.10
N ARG A 273 -3.31 20.19 -3.35
CA ARG A 273 -2.26 21.18 -3.59
C ARG A 273 -0.91 20.73 -3.02
N LEU A 274 0.13 20.82 -3.82
CA LEU A 274 1.51 20.76 -3.34
C LEU A 274 1.78 21.99 -2.46
N THR A 275 2.39 21.77 -1.30
CA THR A 275 2.71 22.87 -0.39
C THR A 275 4.20 23.06 -0.23
N ALA A 276 4.65 24.31 -0.18
CA ALA A 276 6.06 24.62 0.07
C ALA A 276 6.56 24.02 1.41
N GLY A 277 5.70 24.03 2.43
CA GLY A 277 6.03 23.43 3.74
C GLY A 277 6.24 21.92 3.64
N GLY A 278 5.35 21.19 2.96
CA GLY A 278 5.47 19.73 2.79
C GLY A 278 6.70 19.34 1.97
N ILE A 279 6.97 20.04 0.88
CA ILE A 279 8.18 19.81 0.06
C ILE A 279 9.44 20.11 0.89
N HIS A 280 9.46 21.21 1.64
CA HIS A 280 10.58 21.57 2.50
C HIS A 280 10.83 20.52 3.58
N GLU A 281 9.77 20.05 4.28
CA GLU A 281 9.86 19.00 5.29
C GLU A 281 10.54 17.75 4.74
N VAL A 282 10.01 17.21 3.61
CA VAL A 282 10.54 15.99 3.00
C VAL A 282 12.00 16.16 2.55
N LEU A 283 12.34 17.28 1.91
CA LEU A 283 13.69 17.53 1.45
C LEU A 283 14.67 17.75 2.62
N ALA A 284 14.27 18.47 3.66
CA ALA A 284 15.11 18.69 4.83
C ALA A 284 15.49 17.36 5.51
N GLU A 285 14.52 16.49 5.72
CA GLU A 285 14.73 15.16 6.28
C GLU A 285 15.61 14.28 5.38
N ALA A 286 15.35 14.27 4.07
CA ALA A 286 16.13 13.51 3.12
C ALA A 286 17.61 13.94 3.07
N LEU A 287 17.86 15.24 3.03
CA LEU A 287 19.21 15.81 2.97
C LEU A 287 19.98 15.70 4.32
N ASN A 288 19.27 15.66 5.44
CA ASN A 288 19.86 15.38 6.74
C ASN A 288 20.42 13.95 6.82
N VAL A 289 19.73 12.99 6.21
CA VAL A 289 20.12 11.57 6.21
C VAL A 289 21.12 11.26 5.09
N ALA A 290 20.89 11.80 3.91
CA ALA A 290 21.68 11.56 2.71
C ALA A 290 22.03 12.89 2.00
N PRO A 291 23.01 13.66 2.50
CA PRO A 291 23.35 14.98 1.97
C PRO A 291 23.81 14.95 0.50
N GLY A 292 24.28 13.80 0.01
CA GLY A 292 24.63 13.63 -1.40
C GLY A 292 23.44 13.78 -2.37
N LEU A 293 22.21 13.64 -1.90
CA LEU A 293 20.99 13.88 -2.69
C LEU A 293 20.83 15.34 -3.14
N ALA A 294 21.53 16.29 -2.48
CA ALA A 294 21.52 17.70 -2.89
C ALA A 294 22.01 17.95 -4.33
N LYS A 295 22.71 16.99 -4.93
CA LYS A 295 23.18 17.06 -6.32
C LYS A 295 22.16 16.53 -7.33
N GLY A 296 21.07 15.92 -6.86
CA GLY A 296 20.03 15.35 -7.68
C GLY A 296 19.06 16.40 -8.22
N GLU A 297 18.37 16.03 -9.28
CA GLU A 297 17.31 16.82 -9.92
C GLU A 297 15.94 16.48 -9.30
N ILE A 298 15.11 17.47 -8.97
CA ILE A 298 13.72 17.24 -8.61
C ILE A 298 12.98 16.77 -9.85
N TYR A 299 12.58 15.51 -9.85
CA TYR A 299 11.93 14.88 -11.01
C TYR A 299 10.41 14.98 -10.97
N GLU A 300 9.81 14.65 -9.81
CA GLU A 300 8.36 14.64 -9.61
C GLU A 300 8.05 14.84 -8.13
N VAL A 301 6.92 15.48 -7.82
CA VAL A 301 6.34 15.48 -6.46
C VAL A 301 4.95 14.89 -6.56
N ARG A 302 4.64 13.90 -5.72
CA ARG A 302 3.34 13.23 -5.71
C ARG A 302 2.58 13.51 -4.43
N ILE A 303 1.26 13.57 -4.55
CA ILE A 303 0.31 13.62 -3.43
C ILE A 303 -0.53 12.35 -3.46
N GLY A 304 -0.72 11.76 -2.28
CA GLY A 304 -1.65 10.66 -2.08
C GLY A 304 -2.52 10.86 -0.85
N PHE A 305 -3.78 10.43 -0.94
CA PHE A 305 -4.72 10.42 0.19
C PHE A 305 -4.78 9.01 0.79
N ARG A 306 -4.10 8.83 1.93
CA ARG A 306 -4.14 7.55 2.66
C ARG A 306 -5.51 7.36 3.27
N PRO A 307 -6.17 6.21 3.10
CA PRO A 307 -7.41 5.88 3.78
C PRO A 307 -7.11 5.54 5.25
N MET A 308 -7.28 6.50 6.14
CA MET A 308 -6.99 6.30 7.57
C MET A 308 -8.24 5.86 8.31
N GLY A 309 -8.16 4.70 8.94
CA GLY A 309 -9.13 4.22 9.92
C GLY A 309 -8.62 4.40 11.36
N PRO A 310 -9.44 4.11 12.38
CA PRO A 310 -9.01 4.12 13.76
C PRO A 310 -7.95 3.03 14.00
N ASN A 311 -6.93 3.36 14.81
CA ASN A 311 -5.86 2.45 15.23
C ASN A 311 -4.96 1.91 14.11
N ASP A 312 -4.90 2.58 12.95
CA ASP A 312 -4.09 2.19 11.79
C ASP A 312 -4.32 0.76 11.27
N LEU A 313 -5.37 0.07 11.73
CA LEU A 313 -5.71 -1.27 11.25
C LEU A 313 -6.51 -1.18 9.96
N PRO A 314 -6.24 -2.05 8.98
CA PRO A 314 -7.08 -2.16 7.79
C PRO A 314 -8.51 -2.58 8.18
N VAL A 315 -9.43 -2.30 7.28
CA VAL A 315 -10.85 -2.61 7.45
C VAL A 315 -11.29 -3.45 6.27
N PHE A 316 -11.63 -4.72 6.52
CA PHE A 316 -12.16 -5.59 5.47
C PHE A 316 -13.09 -6.67 6.06
N GLY A 317 -14.10 -7.04 5.30
CA GLY A 317 -15.13 -7.98 5.69
C GLY A 317 -16.51 -7.60 5.17
N LYS A 318 -17.52 -8.38 5.50
CA LYS A 318 -18.92 -8.10 5.13
C LYS A 318 -19.46 -6.90 5.88
N VAL A 319 -20.31 -6.12 5.23
CA VAL A 319 -20.93 -4.92 5.79
C VAL A 319 -22.31 -5.25 6.31
N GLU A 320 -22.54 -5.10 7.60
CA GLU A 320 -23.88 -5.10 8.18
C GLU A 320 -24.60 -3.77 7.82
N PRO A 321 -25.86 -3.76 7.36
CA PRO A 321 -26.79 -4.88 7.17
C PRO A 321 -26.79 -5.48 5.76
N PHE A 322 -25.75 -5.27 4.94
CA PHE A 322 -25.68 -5.72 3.54
C PHE A 322 -24.70 -6.90 3.39
N PRO A 323 -25.10 -8.16 3.64
CA PRO A 323 -24.18 -9.31 3.70
C PRO A 323 -23.54 -9.66 2.36
N ASN A 324 -24.06 -9.14 1.24
CA ASN A 324 -23.47 -9.27 -0.08
C ASN A 324 -22.52 -8.12 -0.46
N VAL A 325 -22.26 -7.19 0.48
CA VAL A 325 -21.26 -6.13 0.32
C VAL A 325 -20.04 -6.44 1.19
N VAL A 326 -18.87 -6.47 0.56
CA VAL A 326 -17.57 -6.60 1.23
C VAL A 326 -16.85 -5.25 1.17
N LEU A 327 -16.41 -4.76 2.32
CA LEU A 327 -15.57 -3.58 2.41
C LEU A 327 -14.11 -3.98 2.44
N ALA A 328 -13.21 -3.21 1.80
CA ALA A 328 -11.78 -3.40 1.88
C ALA A 328 -11.04 -2.04 1.74
N THR A 329 -10.74 -1.42 2.87
CA THR A 329 -10.16 -0.06 2.95
C THR A 329 -9.35 0.14 4.24
N GLY A 330 -8.97 1.37 4.58
CA GLY A 330 -8.37 1.71 5.86
C GLY A 330 -6.90 1.27 6.02
N LEU A 331 -6.18 0.95 4.94
CA LEU A 331 -4.81 0.43 5.01
C LEU A 331 -3.77 1.51 5.35
N GLY A 332 -4.17 2.78 5.43
CA GLY A 332 -3.31 3.89 5.82
C GLY A 332 -2.05 4.01 4.97
N ALA A 333 -0.90 4.17 5.63
CA ALA A 333 0.40 4.30 4.97
C ALA A 333 0.97 2.96 4.45
N SER A 334 0.36 1.82 4.80
CA SER A 334 0.89 0.48 4.52
C SER A 334 0.14 -0.23 3.39
N GLY A 335 -0.58 0.55 2.57
CA GLY A 335 -1.41 0.01 1.49
C GLY A 335 -0.65 -0.86 0.49
N LEU A 336 0.57 -0.51 0.12
CA LEU A 336 1.37 -1.33 -0.79
C LEU A 336 1.93 -2.59 -0.11
N THR A 337 2.25 -2.56 1.19
CA THR A 337 2.65 -3.76 1.93
C THR A 337 1.53 -4.79 2.06
N MET A 338 0.32 -4.33 2.44
CA MET A 338 -0.82 -5.21 2.78
C MET A 338 -1.80 -5.43 1.62
N GLY A 339 -1.92 -4.44 0.73
CA GLY A 339 -3.04 -4.31 -0.20
C GLY A 339 -3.26 -5.50 -1.12
N PRO A 340 -2.23 -6.08 -1.74
CA PRO A 340 -2.41 -7.27 -2.56
C PRO A 340 -3.02 -8.44 -1.79
N TYR A 341 -2.58 -8.67 -0.55
CA TYR A 341 -3.09 -9.75 0.28
C TYR A 341 -4.52 -9.45 0.80
N VAL A 342 -4.78 -8.21 1.23
CA VAL A 342 -6.14 -7.79 1.63
C VAL A 342 -7.12 -7.88 0.46
N GLY A 343 -6.69 -7.54 -0.76
CA GLY A 343 -7.48 -7.73 -1.96
C GLY A 343 -7.84 -9.20 -2.23
N LYS A 344 -6.88 -10.11 -2.07
CA LYS A 344 -7.10 -11.55 -2.12
C LYS A 344 -8.13 -12.00 -1.08
N LEU A 345 -7.97 -11.56 0.18
CA LEU A 345 -8.92 -11.90 1.25
C LEU A 345 -10.31 -11.35 0.96
N ALA A 346 -10.44 -10.12 0.45
CA ALA A 346 -11.73 -9.56 0.06
C ALA A 346 -12.41 -10.36 -1.06
N ALA A 347 -11.63 -10.85 -2.02
CA ALA A 347 -12.12 -11.76 -3.07
C ALA A 347 -12.66 -13.07 -2.48
N MET A 348 -11.91 -13.70 -1.58
CA MET A 348 -12.32 -14.93 -0.89
C MET A 348 -13.61 -14.72 -0.08
N ILE A 349 -13.72 -13.60 0.67
CA ILE A 349 -14.94 -13.27 1.44
C ILE A 349 -16.14 -13.12 0.50
N ALA A 350 -15.97 -12.38 -0.60
CA ALA A 350 -17.06 -12.15 -1.56
C ALA A 350 -17.51 -13.43 -2.28
N ASN A 351 -16.57 -14.37 -2.49
CA ASN A 351 -16.84 -15.68 -3.10
C ASN A 351 -17.25 -16.75 -2.07
N ASN A 352 -17.40 -16.39 -0.77
CA ASN A 352 -17.68 -17.29 0.34
C ASN A 352 -16.67 -18.45 0.47
N GLU A 353 -15.42 -18.21 0.12
CA GLU A 353 -14.32 -19.14 0.34
C GLU A 353 -13.81 -19.11 1.79
N PRO A 354 -13.30 -20.24 2.33
CA PRO A 354 -12.76 -20.28 3.67
C PRO A 354 -11.49 -19.42 3.79
N ILE A 355 -11.35 -18.73 4.92
CA ILE A 355 -10.19 -17.89 5.23
C ILE A 355 -9.46 -18.50 6.43
N GLU A 356 -8.15 -18.67 6.29
CA GLU A 356 -7.32 -19.31 7.32
C GLU A 356 -6.92 -18.38 8.47
N ILE A 357 -6.91 -17.04 8.22
CA ILE A 357 -6.56 -16.07 9.26
C ILE A 357 -7.80 -15.57 10.01
N ASN A 358 -7.64 -15.21 11.29
CA ASN A 358 -8.69 -14.50 12.03
C ASN A 358 -8.85 -13.08 11.50
N ILE A 359 -10.03 -12.75 10.93
CA ILE A 359 -10.35 -11.43 10.36
C ILE A 359 -11.17 -10.53 11.31
N ASP A 360 -11.60 -11.03 12.48
CA ASP A 360 -12.40 -10.25 13.43
C ASP A 360 -11.78 -8.90 13.81
N PRO A 361 -10.43 -8.80 14.02
CA PRO A 361 -9.79 -7.53 14.33
C PRO A 361 -9.91 -6.47 13.24
N TYR A 362 -10.27 -6.86 12.01
CA TYR A 362 -10.35 -5.97 10.83
C TYR A 362 -11.79 -5.74 10.36
N HIS A 363 -12.79 -6.27 11.09
CA HIS A 363 -14.18 -6.24 10.68
C HIS A 363 -14.72 -4.81 10.50
N PRO A 364 -15.57 -4.54 9.48
CA PRO A 364 -16.11 -3.20 9.19
C PRO A 364 -16.87 -2.54 10.34
N SER A 365 -17.51 -3.31 11.23
CA SER A 365 -18.24 -2.77 12.40
C SER A 365 -17.40 -1.86 13.29
N ARG A 366 -16.07 -2.01 13.27
CA ARG A 366 -15.14 -1.17 14.05
C ARG A 366 -15.11 0.30 13.62
N VAL A 367 -15.46 0.57 12.37
CA VAL A 367 -15.41 1.91 11.78
C VAL A 367 -16.80 2.47 11.48
N MET A 368 -17.84 1.64 11.57
CA MET A 368 -19.21 2.08 11.36
C MET A 368 -19.65 2.93 12.55
N LYS A 369 -20.29 4.08 12.26
CA LYS A 369 -20.93 4.88 13.29
C LYS A 369 -22.34 4.35 13.52
N VAL A 370 -22.64 4.05 14.76
CA VAL A 370 -23.97 3.62 15.22
C VAL A 370 -24.90 4.81 15.29
#